data_f38e208bf2a428c26b675d0c057baf1e
#
_entry.id   f38e208bf2a428c26b675d0c057baf1e
#
_cell.length_a   1.000
_cell.length_b   1.000
_cell.length_c   1.000
_cell.angle_alpha   90.00
_cell.angle_beta   90.00
_cell.angle_gamma   90.00
#
_symmetry.space_group_name_H-M   'P 1'
#
loop_
_entity.id
_entity.type
_entity.pdbx_description
1 polymer ?
#
loop_
_entity_poly.entity_id
_entity_poly.type
_entity_poly.pdbx_seq_one_letter_code
_entity_poly.pdbx_strand_id
1 'polypeptide(L)'
;MSRFESLNLLSGIVHEAVINALYRLADDELIIGHRNSEWTGHAPILEADIAFSSMAQDEMGHAQAYYEMLHQIGEREPDALAFGRKPRDFRCASLVCLPKGDWAFSVLRQFLYDAA
;
A
#
# COMPACT_ATOMS: atom_id res chain seq x y z
N MET A 1 7.32 36.66 11.22
CA MET A 1 8.07 35.43 10.98
C MET A 1 9.23 35.69 10.06
N SER A 2 10.43 35.26 10.42
CA SER A 2 11.60 35.47 9.57
C SER A 2 11.56 34.55 8.35
N ARG A 3 12.36 34.88 7.33
CA ARG A 3 12.50 34.05 6.14
C ARG A 3 13.00 32.63 6.49
N PHE A 4 13.95 32.58 7.44
CA PHE A 4 14.50 31.31 7.91
C PHE A 4 13.43 30.45 8.61
N GLU A 5 12.61 31.04 9.47
CA GLU A 5 11.50 30.36 10.12
C GLU A 5 10.46 29.87 9.13
N SER A 6 10.14 30.67 8.10
CA SER A 6 9.21 30.28 7.04
C SER A 6 9.73 29.08 6.25
N LEU A 7 11.04 29.04 5.93
CA LEU A 7 11.66 27.93 5.23
C LEU A 7 11.66 26.66 6.08
N ASN A 8 11.91 26.77 7.37
CA ASN A 8 11.88 25.61 8.28
C ASN A 8 10.46 25.05 8.43
N LEU A 9 9.46 25.93 8.53
CA LEU A 9 8.06 25.49 8.59
C LEU A 9 7.65 24.80 7.31
N LEU A 10 8.00 25.33 6.16
CA LEU A 10 7.71 24.75 4.86
C LEU A 10 8.37 23.38 4.71
N SER A 11 9.64 23.25 5.11
CA SER A 11 10.36 21.97 5.10
C SER A 11 9.67 20.91 5.97
N GLY A 12 9.19 21.30 7.15
CA GLY A 12 8.44 20.39 8.04
C GLY A 12 7.13 19.94 7.43
N ILE A 13 6.41 20.84 6.77
CA ILE A 13 5.13 20.50 6.09
C ILE A 13 5.39 19.54 4.95
N VAL A 14 6.42 19.76 4.14
CA VAL A 14 6.80 18.88 3.04
C VAL A 14 7.20 17.50 3.56
N HIS A 15 7.96 17.46 4.63
CA HIS A 15 8.38 16.19 5.25
C HIS A 15 7.18 15.36 5.71
N GLU A 16 6.21 15.97 6.40
CA GLU A 16 4.99 15.28 6.82
C GLU A 16 4.15 14.82 5.63
N ALA A 17 4.07 15.61 4.58
CA ALA A 17 3.34 15.25 3.37
C ALA A 17 3.97 14.03 2.69
N VAL A 18 5.28 13.96 2.61
CA VAL A 18 6.01 12.81 2.06
C VAL A 18 5.78 11.56 2.90
N ILE A 19 5.89 11.66 4.22
CA ILE A 19 5.63 10.54 5.12
C ILE A 19 4.21 10.01 4.92
N ASN A 20 3.21 10.88 4.91
CA ASN A 20 1.82 10.47 4.73
C ASN A 20 1.60 9.82 3.36
N ALA A 21 2.19 10.35 2.30
CA ALA A 21 2.09 9.77 0.96
C ALA A 21 2.72 8.37 0.91
N LEU A 22 3.89 8.19 1.51
CA LEU A 22 4.54 6.88 1.56
C LEU A 22 3.74 5.85 2.35
N TYR A 23 3.14 6.25 3.48
CA TYR A 23 2.25 5.36 4.23
C TYR A 23 1.05 4.92 3.40
N ARG A 24 0.42 5.85 2.69
CA ARG A 24 -0.74 5.53 1.85
C ARG A 24 -0.37 4.58 0.72
N LEU A 25 0.73 4.86 0.04
CA LEU A 25 1.22 4.01 -1.05
C LEU A 25 1.58 2.61 -0.54
N ALA A 26 2.33 2.53 0.55
CA ALA A 26 2.75 1.27 1.13
C ALA A 26 1.56 0.44 1.62
N ASP A 27 0.65 1.07 2.36
CA ASP A 27 -0.52 0.39 2.92
C ASP A 27 -1.46 -0.09 1.80
N ASP A 28 -1.68 0.72 0.76
CA ASP A 28 -2.49 0.32 -0.39
C ASP A 28 -1.89 -0.92 -1.07
N GLU A 29 -0.59 -0.90 -1.35
CA GLU A 29 0.09 -2.02 -2.00
C GLU A 29 0.06 -3.28 -1.14
N LEU A 30 0.29 -3.15 0.16
CA LEU A 30 0.26 -4.29 1.07
C LEU A 30 -1.13 -4.93 1.12
N ILE A 31 -2.17 -4.12 1.29
CA ILE A 31 -3.53 -4.63 1.46
C ILE A 31 -4.07 -5.21 0.15
N ILE A 32 -3.88 -4.53 -0.98
CA ILE A 32 -4.35 -5.07 -2.27
C ILE A 32 -3.58 -6.32 -2.67
N GLY A 33 -2.28 -6.36 -2.39
CA GLY A 33 -1.48 -7.57 -2.61
C GLY A 33 -1.99 -8.74 -1.77
N HIS A 34 -2.32 -8.48 -0.52
CA HIS A 34 -2.91 -9.49 0.35
C HIS A 34 -4.27 -9.98 -0.19
N ARG A 35 -5.14 -9.07 -0.62
CA ARG A 35 -6.44 -9.43 -1.20
C ARG A 35 -6.27 -10.26 -2.47
N ASN A 36 -5.35 -9.91 -3.33
CA ASN A 36 -5.08 -10.66 -4.56
C ASN A 36 -4.51 -12.03 -4.27
N SER A 37 -3.69 -12.18 -3.23
CA SER A 37 -3.13 -13.47 -2.83
C SER A 37 -4.19 -14.46 -2.33
N GLU A 38 -5.35 -13.97 -1.87
CA GLU A 38 -6.46 -14.82 -1.44
C GLU A 38 -7.02 -15.67 -2.58
N TRP A 39 -6.76 -15.31 -3.84
CA TRP A 39 -7.17 -16.09 -5.01
C TRP A 39 -6.21 -17.22 -5.37
N THR A 40 -5.06 -17.32 -4.74
CA THR A 40 -4.09 -18.38 -5.02
C THR A 40 -4.74 -19.75 -4.81
N GLY A 41 -4.80 -20.53 -5.89
CA GLY A 41 -5.45 -21.84 -5.90
C GLY A 41 -6.97 -21.81 -6.04
N HIS A 42 -7.59 -20.63 -6.14
CA HIS A 42 -9.05 -20.46 -6.19
C HIS A 42 -9.55 -19.70 -7.41
N ALA A 43 -8.64 -19.14 -8.22
CA ALA A 43 -9.04 -18.42 -9.42
C ALA A 43 -9.69 -19.37 -10.45
N PRO A 44 -10.61 -18.86 -11.31
CA PRO A 44 -11.40 -19.72 -12.21
C PRO A 44 -10.58 -20.54 -13.21
N ILE A 45 -9.44 -20.00 -13.65
CA ILE A 45 -8.53 -20.66 -14.59
C ILE A 45 -7.10 -20.50 -14.15
N LEU A 46 -6.22 -21.39 -14.61
CA LEU A 46 -4.81 -21.41 -14.21
C LEU A 46 -4.10 -20.12 -14.56
N GLU A 47 -4.33 -19.57 -15.74
CA GLU A 47 -3.69 -18.33 -16.20
C GLU A 47 -4.05 -17.15 -15.31
N ALA A 48 -5.30 -17.09 -14.86
CA ALA A 48 -5.76 -16.05 -13.94
C ALA A 48 -5.14 -16.22 -12.56
N ASP A 49 -4.97 -17.45 -12.09
CA ASP A 49 -4.30 -17.75 -10.83
C ASP A 49 -2.84 -17.29 -10.87
N ILE A 50 -2.12 -17.63 -11.93
CA ILE A 50 -0.72 -17.21 -12.11
C ILE A 50 -0.63 -15.69 -12.20
N ALA A 51 -1.52 -15.04 -12.95
CA ALA A 51 -1.51 -13.59 -13.11
C ALA A 51 -1.73 -12.87 -11.77
N PHE A 52 -2.74 -13.28 -11.00
CA PHE A 52 -3.04 -12.64 -9.71
C PHE A 52 -1.96 -12.92 -8.67
N SER A 53 -1.39 -14.11 -8.66
CA SER A 53 -0.28 -14.44 -7.77
C SER A 53 0.96 -13.60 -8.09
N SER A 54 1.26 -13.39 -9.36
CA SER A 54 2.37 -12.53 -9.79
C SER A 54 2.13 -11.08 -9.43
N MET A 55 0.91 -10.57 -9.64
CA MET A 55 0.56 -9.20 -9.25
C MET A 55 0.66 -9.02 -7.73
N ALA A 56 0.21 -10.00 -6.96
CA ALA A 56 0.33 -9.96 -5.50
C ALA A 56 1.78 -9.88 -5.05
N GLN A 57 2.68 -10.65 -5.66
CA GLN A 57 4.10 -10.61 -5.36
C GLN A 57 4.69 -9.23 -5.68
N ASP A 58 4.35 -8.65 -6.82
CA ASP A 58 4.82 -7.32 -7.21
C ASP A 58 4.31 -6.26 -6.24
N GLU A 59 3.04 -6.32 -5.86
CA GLU A 59 2.43 -5.38 -4.91
C GLU A 59 3.07 -5.48 -3.54
N MET A 60 3.36 -6.69 -3.06
CA MET A 60 4.09 -6.90 -1.80
C MET A 60 5.52 -6.35 -1.88
N GLY A 61 6.20 -6.53 -3.01
CA GLY A 61 7.53 -5.96 -3.24
C GLY A 61 7.52 -4.44 -3.23
N HIS A 62 6.51 -3.82 -3.85
CA HIS A 62 6.34 -2.36 -3.82
C HIS A 62 6.08 -1.88 -2.39
N ALA A 63 5.23 -2.57 -1.63
CA ALA A 63 4.96 -2.23 -0.24
C ALA A 63 6.25 -2.27 0.59
N GLN A 64 7.05 -3.32 0.41
CA GLN A 64 8.33 -3.44 1.11
C GLN A 64 9.25 -2.26 0.79
N ALA A 65 9.37 -1.88 -0.47
CA ALA A 65 10.19 -0.75 -0.88
C ALA A 65 9.73 0.56 -0.22
N TYR A 66 8.44 0.82 -0.18
CA TYR A 66 7.90 2.01 0.46
C TYR A 66 8.11 2.01 1.97
N TYR A 67 7.95 0.87 2.63
CA TYR A 67 8.22 0.77 4.07
C TYR A 67 9.70 0.95 4.39
N GLU A 68 10.59 0.47 3.53
CA GLU A 68 12.03 0.71 3.68
C GLU A 68 12.36 2.20 3.52
N MET A 69 11.74 2.90 2.59
CA MET A 69 11.90 4.34 2.46
C MET A 69 11.42 5.07 3.70
N LEU A 70 10.30 4.67 4.28
CA LEU A 70 9.81 5.22 5.55
C LEU A 70 10.81 4.99 6.67
N HIS A 71 11.37 3.80 6.77
CA HIS A 71 12.38 3.49 7.78
C HIS A 71 13.62 4.37 7.64
N GLN A 72 14.08 4.61 6.42
CA GLN A 72 15.24 5.46 6.16
C GLN A 72 15.03 6.91 6.59
N ILE A 73 13.79 7.39 6.62
CA ILE A 73 13.47 8.75 7.06
C ILE A 73 13.02 8.82 8.52
N GLY A 74 13.25 7.76 9.29
CA GLY A 74 13.10 7.76 10.74
C GLY A 74 11.88 7.03 11.29
N GLU A 75 11.07 6.38 10.46
CA GLU A 75 9.95 5.57 10.91
C GLU A 75 10.40 4.18 11.37
N ARG A 76 9.48 3.38 11.93
CA ARG A 76 9.80 2.04 12.43
C ARG A 76 10.28 1.12 11.30
N GLU A 77 10.83 -0.02 11.67
CA GLU A 77 11.28 -1.02 10.71
C GLU A 77 10.13 -1.54 9.84
N PRO A 78 10.42 -1.97 8.57
CA PRO A 78 9.39 -2.43 7.65
C PRO A 78 8.46 -3.50 8.21
N ASP A 79 8.97 -4.51 8.89
CA ASP A 79 8.12 -5.56 9.46
C ASP A 79 7.17 -5.03 10.53
N ALA A 80 7.64 -4.08 11.35
CA ALA A 80 6.79 -3.44 12.35
C ALA A 80 5.69 -2.61 11.70
N LEU A 81 5.97 -1.94 10.57
CA LEU A 81 4.99 -1.16 9.84
C LEU A 81 3.96 -2.04 9.14
N ALA A 82 4.39 -3.16 8.56
CA ALA A 82 3.50 -4.07 7.83
C ALA A 82 2.63 -4.91 8.77
N PHE A 83 3.18 -5.40 9.87
CA PHE A 83 2.52 -6.41 10.71
C PHE A 83 2.32 -5.98 12.16
N GLY A 84 2.99 -4.94 12.61
CA GLY A 84 2.96 -4.50 14.00
C GLY A 84 1.94 -3.41 14.32
N ARG A 85 1.21 -2.89 13.33
CA ARG A 85 0.21 -1.84 13.52
C ARG A 85 -1.19 -2.45 13.65
N LYS A 86 -2.06 -1.73 14.37
CA LYS A 86 -3.47 -2.08 14.46
C LYS A 86 -4.17 -1.75 13.14
N PRO A 87 -5.26 -2.47 12.77
CA PRO A 87 -5.98 -2.19 11.53
C PRO A 87 -6.36 -0.73 11.32
N ARG A 88 -6.76 -0.04 12.40
CA ARG A 88 -7.15 1.39 12.36
C ARG A 88 -5.98 2.33 12.02
N ASP A 89 -4.74 1.89 12.16
CA ASP A 89 -3.55 2.71 11.92
C ASP A 89 -3.09 2.65 10.45
N PHE A 90 -3.69 1.77 9.65
CA PHE A 90 -3.41 1.69 8.22
C PHE A 90 -4.11 2.82 7.47
N ARG A 91 -3.41 3.37 6.48
CA ARG A 91 -3.86 4.53 5.70
C ARG A 91 -4.25 4.14 4.27
N CYS A 92 -4.85 2.98 4.09
CA CYS A 92 -5.25 2.50 2.78
C CYS A 92 -6.56 3.13 2.30
N ALA A 93 -6.73 3.18 0.98
CA ALA A 93 -7.97 3.63 0.37
C ALA A 93 -9.11 2.65 0.67
N SER A 94 -10.33 3.17 0.77
CA SER A 94 -11.51 2.34 1.06
C SER A 94 -11.67 1.19 0.06
N LEU A 95 -11.38 1.44 -1.21
CA LEU A 95 -11.50 0.43 -2.27
C LEU A 95 -10.66 -0.81 -1.99
N VAL A 96 -9.41 -0.65 -1.54
CA VAL A 96 -8.52 -1.79 -1.28
C VAL A 96 -8.83 -2.50 0.03
N CYS A 97 -9.48 -1.81 0.97
CA CYS A 97 -9.87 -2.39 2.26
C CYS A 97 -11.09 -3.30 2.18
N LEU A 98 -11.86 -3.26 1.08
CA LEU A 98 -13.01 -4.11 0.89
C LEU A 98 -12.61 -5.59 0.81
N PRO A 99 -13.47 -6.51 1.28
CA PRO A 99 -13.20 -7.94 1.17
C PRO A 99 -12.99 -8.38 -0.29
N LYS A 100 -12.43 -9.57 -0.45
CA LYS A 100 -12.15 -10.16 -1.76
C LYS A 100 -13.37 -10.17 -2.69
N GLY A 101 -14.57 -10.45 -2.14
CA GLY A 101 -15.77 -10.59 -2.94
C GLY A 101 -15.70 -11.79 -3.89
N ASP A 102 -16.44 -11.70 -5.00
CA ASP A 102 -16.32 -12.70 -6.05
C ASP A 102 -15.19 -12.35 -7.04
N TRP A 103 -14.97 -13.20 -8.02
CA TRP A 103 -13.91 -13.01 -9.00
C TRP A 103 -14.13 -11.74 -9.83
N ALA A 104 -15.35 -11.47 -10.27
CA ALA A 104 -15.67 -10.29 -11.05
C ALA A 104 -15.38 -9.01 -10.26
N PHE A 105 -15.74 -8.98 -8.98
CA PHE A 105 -15.45 -7.85 -8.10
C PHE A 105 -13.94 -7.62 -7.97
N SER A 106 -13.16 -8.68 -7.73
CA SER A 106 -11.70 -8.56 -7.59
C SER A 106 -11.04 -8.05 -8.87
N VAL A 107 -11.46 -8.53 -10.03
CA VAL A 107 -10.95 -8.06 -11.32
C VAL A 107 -11.28 -6.58 -11.54
N LEU A 108 -12.52 -6.19 -11.27
CA LEU A 108 -12.94 -4.79 -11.41
C LEU A 108 -12.18 -3.88 -10.45
N ARG A 109 -12.03 -4.30 -9.21
CA ARG A 109 -11.27 -3.53 -8.21
C ARG A 109 -9.84 -3.32 -8.65
N GLN A 110 -9.17 -4.37 -9.15
CA GLN A 110 -7.80 -4.27 -9.64
C GLN A 110 -7.70 -3.29 -10.80
N PHE A 111 -8.63 -3.36 -11.73
CA PHE A 111 -8.68 -2.43 -12.86
C PHE A 111 -8.81 -0.98 -12.38
N LEU A 112 -9.72 -0.72 -11.47
CA LEU A 112 -9.95 0.64 -10.94
C LEU A 112 -8.74 1.14 -10.14
N TYR A 113 -8.12 0.26 -9.37
CA TYR A 113 -6.92 0.61 -8.59
C TYR A 113 -5.75 0.96 -9.51
N ASP A 114 -5.50 0.16 -10.53
CA ASP A 114 -4.38 0.38 -11.45
C ASP A 114 -4.59 1.62 -12.33
N ALA A 115 -5.84 1.98 -12.63
CA ALA A 115 -6.17 3.13 -13.45
C ALA A 115 -6.10 4.47 -12.71
N ALA A 116 -6.08 4.43 -11.39
CA ALA A 116 -6.11 5.66 -10.55
C ALA A 116 -4.71 6.33 -10.35
#